data_3578145537976efa60fe0f3c4f3bfd50
#
_entry.id   3578145537976efa60fe0f3c4f3bfd50
#
_cell.length_a   1.000
_cell.length_b   1.000
_cell.length_c   1.000
_cell.angle_alpha   90.00
_cell.angle_beta   90.00
_cell.angle_gamma   90.00
#
_symmetry.space_group_name_H-M   'P 1'
#
loop_
_entity.id
_entity.type
_entity.pdbx_description
1 polymer ?
#
loop_
_entity_poly.entity_id
_entity_poly.type
_entity_poly.pdbx_seq_one_letter_code
_entity_poly.pdbx_strand_id
1 'polypeptide(L)'
;MAALTLVLAGASLSVGSAWAENAPNGYLCCVNESATDPDGDGWGWENSRSCVVRGGPADGNATTACPSGMRCGSYSIGGLGTRKQQVRNAGGNVLDLAVAMLETERMDTNYPYGDNKRDDAANFGIFKQNWYMLRSKCDRFRNQSTGEWNNGASLNSNLSADISCLHQSQNSNGMNTWFGGHRNGQTGINNPNTGDINGYKAAVYRIRDQLNRNSSNLSNDIRFWVDVRPI
;
A
#
# COMPACT_ATOMS: atom_id res chain seq x y z
N MET A 1 -11.24 69.89 23.34
CA MET A 1 -11.69 68.48 23.37
C MET A 1 -11.55 67.97 21.97
N ALA A 2 -10.53 67.16 21.72
CA ALA A 2 -10.28 66.56 20.42
C ALA A 2 -10.74 65.09 20.50
N ALA A 3 -11.70 64.70 19.68
CA ALA A 3 -12.20 63.30 19.58
C ALA A 3 -11.26 62.50 18.70
N LEU A 4 -10.69 61.45 19.28
CA LEU A 4 -9.82 60.50 18.60
C LEU A 4 -10.72 59.40 18.03
N THR A 5 -10.88 59.38 16.71
CA THR A 5 -11.62 58.34 16.01
C THR A 5 -10.70 57.15 15.77
N LEU A 6 -10.94 56.05 16.46
CA LEU A 6 -10.22 54.81 16.29
C LEU A 6 -10.78 54.07 15.07
N VAL A 7 -10.03 54.01 13.99
CA VAL A 7 -10.37 53.20 12.82
C VAL A 7 -9.84 51.77 13.08
N LEU A 8 -10.75 50.84 13.38
CA LEU A 8 -10.47 49.40 13.41
C LEU A 8 -10.35 48.91 11.96
N ALA A 9 -9.13 48.68 11.50
CA ALA A 9 -8.89 47.92 10.28
C ALA A 9 -9.20 46.46 10.54
N GLY A 10 -10.37 46.02 10.08
CA GLY A 10 -10.72 44.62 10.04
C GLY A 10 -9.83 43.87 9.03
N ALA A 11 -8.85 43.13 9.52
CA ALA A 11 -8.16 42.15 8.70
C ALA A 11 -9.15 41.01 8.40
N SER A 12 -9.74 41.04 7.21
CA SER A 12 -10.43 39.87 6.65
C SER A 12 -9.37 38.78 6.39
N LEU A 13 -9.31 37.83 7.29
CA LEU A 13 -8.66 36.58 6.99
C LEU A 13 -9.43 35.95 5.82
N SER A 14 -8.94 36.15 4.61
CA SER A 14 -9.32 35.32 3.50
C SER A 14 -8.86 33.91 3.85
N VAL A 15 -9.80 33.03 4.22
CA VAL A 15 -9.58 31.60 4.20
C VAL A 15 -9.38 31.28 2.74
N GLY A 16 -8.13 31.39 2.29
CA GLY A 16 -7.73 30.90 0.99
C GLY A 16 -8.15 29.43 0.97
N SER A 17 -9.08 29.10 0.08
CA SER A 17 -9.34 27.71 -0.25
C SER A 17 -7.97 27.10 -0.57
N ALA A 18 -7.50 26.19 0.28
CA ALA A 18 -6.29 25.41 0.03
C ALA A 18 -6.58 24.46 -1.15
N TRP A 19 -6.71 25.06 -2.32
CA TRP A 19 -6.70 24.32 -3.56
C TRP A 19 -5.24 24.08 -3.90
N ALA A 20 -4.96 22.82 -3.94
CA ALA A 20 -3.71 22.23 -4.17
C ALA A 20 -3.00 22.82 -5.38
N GLU A 21 -1.71 22.97 -5.24
CA GLU A 21 -0.81 23.09 -6.36
C GLU A 21 -1.09 21.99 -7.39
N ASN A 22 -0.95 22.30 -8.66
CA ASN A 22 -1.04 21.29 -9.68
C ASN A 22 0.16 20.35 -9.55
N ALA A 23 -0.09 19.05 -9.73
CA ALA A 23 0.96 18.08 -9.95
C ALA A 23 1.71 18.41 -11.26
N PRO A 24 2.95 17.94 -11.47
CA PRO A 24 3.71 18.16 -12.70
C PRO A 24 3.00 17.74 -13.99
N ASN A 25 2.02 16.83 -13.90
CA ASN A 25 1.17 16.42 -15.02
C ASN A 25 0.01 17.41 -15.31
N GLY A 26 -0.09 18.52 -14.56
CA GLY A 26 -1.09 19.58 -14.74
C GLY A 26 -2.44 19.34 -14.06
N TYR A 27 -2.63 18.23 -13.37
CA TYR A 27 -3.84 17.95 -12.61
C TYR A 27 -3.75 18.44 -11.17
N LEU A 28 -4.89 18.72 -10.55
CA LEU A 28 -4.94 19.15 -9.15
C LEU A 28 -4.51 18.02 -8.21
N CYS A 29 -3.67 18.33 -7.23
CA CYS A 29 -3.35 17.38 -6.17
C CYS A 29 -4.53 17.25 -5.20
N CYS A 30 -4.71 16.06 -4.62
CA CYS A 30 -5.65 15.84 -3.51
C CYS A 30 -5.20 16.61 -2.26
N VAL A 31 -6.14 17.14 -1.52
CA VAL A 31 -5.87 17.83 -0.24
C VAL A 31 -5.71 16.81 0.88
N ASN A 32 -6.46 15.71 0.82
CA ASN A 32 -6.44 14.65 1.82
C ASN A 32 -5.79 13.39 1.24
N GLU A 33 -4.49 13.26 1.44
CA GLU A 33 -3.66 12.21 0.82
C GLU A 33 -4.03 10.78 1.23
N SER A 34 -4.73 10.59 2.35
CA SER A 34 -4.93 9.25 2.94
C SER A 34 -6.27 8.60 2.62
N ALA A 35 -7.23 9.34 2.07
CA ALA A 35 -8.62 8.86 2.00
C ALA A 35 -9.11 8.52 0.59
N THR A 36 -8.35 8.81 -0.45
CA THR A 36 -8.91 8.98 -1.79
C THR A 36 -8.32 8.08 -2.88
N ASP A 37 -7.31 7.28 -2.59
CA ASP A 37 -6.65 6.37 -3.55
C ASP A 37 -6.68 4.92 -3.05
N PRO A 38 -7.84 4.24 -3.13
CA PRO A 38 -8.00 2.91 -2.56
C PRO A 38 -7.27 1.81 -3.37
N ASP A 39 -6.98 2.03 -4.63
CA ASP A 39 -6.29 1.08 -5.51
C ASP A 39 -4.80 1.39 -5.71
N GLY A 40 -4.35 2.54 -5.18
CA GLY A 40 -2.94 2.91 -5.18
C GLY A 40 -2.41 3.30 -6.56
N ASP A 41 -3.27 3.70 -7.50
CA ASP A 41 -2.90 4.10 -8.85
C ASP A 41 -2.39 5.55 -8.92
N GLY A 42 -2.47 6.30 -7.83
CA GLY A 42 -2.08 7.69 -7.70
C GLY A 42 -3.19 8.68 -8.06
N TRP A 43 -4.37 8.19 -8.38
CA TRP A 43 -5.55 9.00 -8.59
C TRP A 43 -6.53 8.83 -7.44
N GLY A 44 -6.92 9.93 -6.86
CA GLY A 44 -7.92 9.98 -5.81
C GLY A 44 -9.20 10.67 -6.26
N TRP A 45 -10.21 10.61 -5.41
CA TRP A 45 -11.49 11.28 -5.62
C TRP A 45 -11.82 12.15 -4.42
N GLU A 46 -11.86 13.45 -4.61
CA GLU A 46 -12.11 14.41 -3.55
C GLU A 46 -13.00 15.55 -4.06
N ASN A 47 -13.97 15.99 -3.26
CA ASN A 47 -14.90 17.06 -3.61
C ASN A 47 -15.57 16.87 -4.98
N SER A 48 -15.97 15.63 -5.30
CA SER A 48 -16.59 15.23 -6.57
C SER A 48 -15.71 15.44 -7.81
N ARG A 49 -14.39 15.37 -7.65
CA ARG A 49 -13.40 15.49 -8.73
C ARG A 49 -12.26 14.47 -8.56
N SER A 50 -11.72 14.04 -9.69
CA SER A 50 -10.44 13.33 -9.69
C SER A 50 -9.32 14.29 -9.29
N CYS A 51 -8.41 13.81 -8.46
CA CYS A 51 -7.21 14.53 -8.04
C CYS A 51 -6.01 13.59 -8.01
N VAL A 52 -4.81 14.14 -8.06
CA VAL A 52 -3.56 13.38 -7.98
C VAL A 52 -3.12 13.29 -6.52
N VAL A 53 -2.89 12.06 -6.05
CA VAL A 53 -2.33 11.83 -4.72
C VAL A 53 -0.85 12.22 -4.73
N ARG A 54 -0.46 13.17 -3.87
CA ARG A 54 0.92 13.64 -3.79
C ARG A 54 1.88 12.50 -3.48
N GLY A 55 2.98 12.44 -4.23
CA GLY A 55 3.95 11.35 -4.13
C GLY A 55 3.47 10.01 -4.70
N GLY A 56 2.23 9.96 -5.23
CA GLY A 56 1.70 8.81 -5.94
C GLY A 56 2.19 8.71 -7.39
N PRO A 57 1.88 7.61 -8.08
CA PRO A 57 2.32 7.39 -9.46
C PRO A 57 1.85 8.45 -10.44
N ALA A 58 0.68 9.03 -10.22
CA ALA A 58 0.09 10.06 -11.07
C ALA A 58 0.67 11.46 -10.83
N ASP A 59 1.41 11.69 -9.73
CA ASP A 59 2.00 13.00 -9.40
C ASP A 59 3.11 13.44 -10.37
N GLY A 60 3.64 12.55 -11.19
CA GLY A 60 4.78 12.84 -12.07
C GLY A 60 6.11 13.00 -11.31
N ASN A 61 6.06 13.08 -9.99
CA ASN A 61 7.21 13.13 -9.08
C ASN A 61 7.58 11.76 -8.49
N ALA A 62 7.08 10.67 -9.06
CA ALA A 62 7.43 9.32 -8.61
C ALA A 62 8.96 9.20 -8.49
N THR A 63 9.46 9.14 -7.26
CA THR A 63 10.91 9.19 -7.02
C THR A 63 11.57 7.93 -7.56
N THR A 64 12.64 8.10 -8.34
CA THR A 64 13.52 6.99 -8.70
C THR A 64 14.41 6.59 -7.55
N ALA A 65 14.54 7.46 -6.56
CA ALA A 65 15.39 7.26 -5.41
C ALA A 65 14.87 6.11 -4.52
N CYS A 66 15.80 5.38 -3.93
CA CYS A 66 15.46 4.44 -2.87
C CYS A 66 14.92 5.20 -1.65
N PRO A 67 14.01 4.59 -0.86
CA PRO A 67 13.64 5.16 0.42
C PRO A 67 14.88 5.41 1.28
N SER A 68 14.84 6.48 2.08
CA SER A 68 15.99 6.90 2.88
C SER A 68 16.53 5.74 3.74
N GLY A 69 17.85 5.53 3.68
CA GLY A 69 18.53 4.47 4.44
C GLY A 69 18.35 3.06 3.89
N MET A 70 17.64 2.87 2.77
CA MET A 70 17.42 1.57 2.15
C MET A 70 18.22 1.43 0.84
N ARG A 71 18.48 0.18 0.46
CA ARG A 71 18.97 -0.17 -0.89
C ARG A 71 17.80 -0.67 -1.72
N CYS A 72 17.81 -0.42 -3.00
CA CYS A 72 16.81 -0.92 -3.93
C CYS A 72 17.39 -1.11 -5.33
N GLY A 73 16.68 -1.80 -6.19
CA GLY A 73 17.10 -2.05 -7.55
C GLY A 73 16.10 -2.88 -8.33
N SER A 74 16.57 -3.42 -9.44
CA SER A 74 15.80 -4.34 -10.26
C SER A 74 16.69 -5.38 -10.90
N TYR A 75 16.10 -6.54 -11.19
CA TYR A 75 16.73 -7.61 -11.97
C TYR A 75 15.65 -8.46 -12.65
N SER A 76 16.07 -9.26 -13.62
CA SER A 76 15.15 -10.11 -14.38
C SER A 76 15.00 -11.48 -13.73
N ILE A 77 13.75 -11.97 -13.65
CA ILE A 77 13.41 -13.34 -13.21
C ILE A 77 12.53 -13.97 -14.28
N GLY A 78 13.01 -15.03 -14.93
CA GLY A 78 12.25 -15.72 -15.96
C GLY A 78 10.88 -16.19 -15.45
N GLY A 79 9.82 -15.85 -16.21
CA GLY A 79 8.44 -16.18 -15.89
C GLY A 79 7.70 -15.20 -14.95
N LEU A 80 8.39 -14.19 -14.40
CA LEU A 80 7.76 -13.23 -13.50
C LEU A 80 6.68 -12.40 -14.20
N GLY A 81 6.88 -12.06 -15.48
CA GLY A 81 5.89 -11.34 -16.28
C GLY A 81 4.58 -12.11 -16.40
N THR A 82 4.66 -13.41 -16.67
CA THR A 82 3.47 -14.29 -16.66
C THR A 82 2.81 -14.30 -15.28
N ARG A 83 3.60 -14.34 -14.20
CA ARG A 83 3.07 -14.33 -12.84
C ARG A 83 2.36 -13.02 -12.50
N LYS A 84 2.90 -11.86 -12.88
CA LYS A 84 2.23 -10.56 -12.76
C LYS A 84 0.86 -10.57 -13.44
N GLN A 85 0.80 -11.10 -14.66
CA GLN A 85 -0.46 -11.20 -15.39
C GLN A 85 -1.47 -12.13 -14.69
N GLN A 86 -1.01 -13.27 -14.12
CA GLN A 86 -1.89 -14.14 -13.33
C GLN A 86 -2.48 -13.41 -12.12
N VAL A 87 -1.67 -12.63 -11.38
CA VAL A 87 -2.15 -11.83 -10.25
C VAL A 87 -3.20 -10.82 -10.71
N ARG A 88 -2.92 -10.09 -11.80
CA ARG A 88 -3.86 -9.10 -12.34
C ARG A 88 -5.16 -9.74 -12.86
N ASN A 89 -5.08 -10.87 -13.55
CA ASN A 89 -6.25 -11.60 -14.05
C ASN A 89 -7.10 -12.19 -12.91
N ALA A 90 -6.49 -12.45 -11.75
CA ALA A 90 -7.18 -12.87 -10.55
C ALA A 90 -7.80 -11.72 -9.73
N GLY A 91 -7.71 -10.48 -10.22
CA GLY A 91 -8.30 -9.28 -9.61
C GLY A 91 -7.30 -8.39 -8.86
N GLY A 92 -6.00 -8.71 -8.92
CA GLY A 92 -4.96 -7.89 -8.29
C GLY A 92 -4.68 -6.59 -9.06
N ASN A 93 -4.39 -5.53 -8.33
CA ASN A 93 -4.01 -4.23 -8.84
C ASN A 93 -2.47 -4.01 -8.79
N VAL A 94 -1.99 -2.82 -9.16
CA VAL A 94 -0.56 -2.52 -9.18
C VAL A 94 0.05 -2.48 -7.77
N LEU A 95 -0.70 -2.03 -6.78
CA LEU A 95 -0.26 -2.05 -5.38
C LEU A 95 -0.08 -3.48 -4.88
N ASP A 96 -0.99 -4.39 -5.25
CA ASP A 96 -0.88 -5.80 -4.90
C ASP A 96 0.37 -6.44 -5.53
N LEU A 97 0.68 -6.11 -6.79
CA LEU A 97 1.95 -6.54 -7.41
C LEU A 97 3.15 -6.04 -6.61
N ALA A 98 3.11 -4.80 -6.11
CA ALA A 98 4.20 -4.23 -5.33
C ALA A 98 4.36 -4.94 -3.98
N VAL A 99 3.27 -5.22 -3.28
CA VAL A 99 3.28 -5.99 -2.03
C VAL A 99 3.82 -7.40 -2.28
N ALA A 100 3.29 -8.12 -3.27
CA ALA A 100 3.75 -9.48 -3.59
C ALA A 100 5.24 -9.53 -3.96
N MET A 101 5.75 -8.51 -4.70
CA MET A 101 7.18 -8.40 -5.03
C MET A 101 8.05 -8.12 -3.81
N LEU A 102 7.56 -7.37 -2.83
CA LEU A 102 8.30 -7.09 -1.62
C LEU A 102 8.35 -8.33 -0.72
N GLU A 103 7.24 -9.04 -0.61
CA GLU A 103 7.09 -10.20 0.28
C GLU A 103 7.77 -11.47 -0.24
N THR A 104 7.72 -11.69 -1.55
CA THR A 104 8.24 -12.92 -2.15
C THR A 104 9.02 -12.63 -3.44
N GLU A 105 10.07 -13.40 -3.69
CA GLU A 105 10.94 -13.15 -4.83
C GLU A 105 10.22 -13.34 -6.17
N ARG A 106 9.36 -14.36 -6.26
CA ARG A 106 8.69 -14.78 -7.51
C ARG A 106 7.18 -14.56 -7.49
N MET A 107 6.66 -13.85 -6.48
CA MET A 107 5.23 -13.71 -6.22
C MET A 107 4.54 -15.09 -6.12
N ASP A 108 5.20 -16.01 -5.44
CA ASP A 108 4.73 -17.39 -5.20
C ASP A 108 4.73 -17.71 -3.70
N THR A 109 4.36 -18.94 -3.38
CA THR A 109 4.28 -19.44 -1.99
C THR A 109 5.39 -20.41 -1.67
N ASN A 110 6.51 -20.36 -2.40
CA ASN A 110 7.67 -21.21 -2.19
C ASN A 110 8.57 -20.67 -1.06
N TYR A 111 8.01 -20.62 0.15
CA TYR A 111 8.68 -20.25 1.39
C TYR A 111 8.29 -21.23 2.51
N PRO A 112 9.01 -21.29 3.63
CA PRO A 112 8.69 -22.20 4.72
C PRO A 112 7.25 -22.03 5.21
N TYR A 113 6.60 -23.14 5.59
CA TYR A 113 5.21 -23.15 6.06
C TYR A 113 4.98 -22.15 7.18
N GLY A 114 3.94 -21.32 7.04
CA GLY A 114 3.65 -20.23 7.96
C GLY A 114 4.76 -19.17 8.04
N ASP A 115 5.72 -19.17 7.09
CA ASP A 115 6.91 -18.31 7.11
C ASP A 115 7.79 -18.55 8.36
N ASN A 116 7.87 -19.81 8.82
CA ASN A 116 8.49 -20.25 10.07
C ASN A 116 7.86 -19.63 11.34
N LYS A 117 6.64 -19.13 11.23
CA LYS A 117 5.86 -18.54 12.33
C LYS A 117 4.62 -19.37 12.60
N ARG A 118 3.97 -19.14 13.73
CA ARG A 118 2.76 -19.83 14.19
C ARG A 118 1.73 -18.83 14.68
N ASP A 119 0.53 -19.32 14.93
CA ASP A 119 -0.55 -18.56 15.50
C ASP A 119 -0.83 -17.29 14.68
N ASP A 120 -1.11 -16.19 15.31
CA ASP A 120 -1.41 -14.90 14.65
C ASP A 120 -0.26 -14.35 13.81
N ALA A 121 0.96 -14.82 14.03
CA ALA A 121 2.13 -14.40 13.24
C ALA A 121 2.37 -15.26 11.98
N ALA A 122 1.69 -16.40 11.83
CA ALA A 122 1.85 -17.27 10.65
C ALA A 122 1.38 -16.54 9.38
N ASN A 123 2.17 -16.62 8.31
CA ASN A 123 1.93 -15.93 7.06
C ASN A 123 1.54 -16.90 5.94
N PHE A 124 0.60 -16.45 5.08
CA PHE A 124 0.07 -17.26 3.99
C PHE A 124 -0.18 -16.44 2.72
N GLY A 125 -0.23 -17.14 1.58
CA GLY A 125 -0.42 -16.53 0.27
C GLY A 125 0.84 -15.85 -0.26
N ILE A 126 0.75 -15.29 -1.47
CA ILE A 126 1.88 -14.58 -2.09
C ILE A 126 2.17 -13.23 -1.42
N PHE A 127 1.21 -12.72 -0.67
CA PHE A 127 1.31 -11.46 0.07
C PHE A 127 1.80 -11.66 1.49
N LYS A 128 2.07 -12.90 1.93
CA LYS A 128 2.41 -13.23 3.32
C LYS A 128 1.47 -12.58 4.33
N GLN A 129 0.16 -12.76 4.11
CA GLN A 129 -0.86 -12.23 5.00
C GLN A 129 -0.79 -12.96 6.35
N ASN A 130 -0.59 -12.21 7.46
CA ASN A 130 -0.52 -12.83 8.77
C ASN A 130 -1.91 -13.31 9.25
N TRP A 131 -1.92 -14.38 10.04
CA TRP A 131 -3.16 -15.03 10.49
C TRP A 131 -4.06 -14.08 11.29
N TYR A 132 -3.49 -13.17 12.08
CA TYR A 132 -4.29 -12.17 12.78
C TYR A 132 -5.16 -11.35 11.80
N MET A 133 -4.57 -10.85 10.73
CA MET A 133 -5.31 -10.07 9.72
C MET A 133 -6.33 -10.96 9.00
N LEU A 134 -5.97 -12.18 8.64
CA LEU A 134 -6.87 -13.11 7.97
C LEU A 134 -8.11 -13.41 8.82
N ARG A 135 -7.94 -13.87 10.07
CA ARG A 135 -9.08 -14.25 10.93
C ARG A 135 -9.91 -13.07 11.42
N SER A 136 -9.34 -11.86 11.45
CA SER A 136 -10.05 -10.66 11.90
C SER A 136 -10.71 -9.87 10.77
N LYS A 137 -10.23 -9.98 9.52
CA LYS A 137 -10.63 -9.10 8.42
C LYS A 137 -11.13 -9.81 7.16
N CYS A 138 -10.72 -11.07 6.93
CA CYS A 138 -11.19 -11.83 5.77
C CYS A 138 -12.40 -12.69 6.13
N ASP A 139 -13.50 -12.56 5.39
CA ASP A 139 -14.75 -13.27 5.66
C ASP A 139 -14.58 -14.79 5.65
N ARG A 140 -13.66 -15.30 4.83
CA ARG A 140 -13.33 -16.73 4.76
C ARG A 140 -12.87 -17.31 6.10
N PHE A 141 -12.21 -16.51 6.93
CA PHE A 141 -11.59 -16.94 8.19
C PHE A 141 -12.18 -16.23 9.41
N ARG A 142 -13.21 -15.41 9.21
CA ARG A 142 -13.84 -14.64 10.27
C ARG A 142 -14.30 -15.54 11.41
N ASN A 143 -14.08 -15.10 12.64
CA ASN A 143 -14.41 -15.80 13.88
C ASN A 143 -13.59 -17.07 14.18
N GLN A 144 -12.55 -17.36 13.42
CA GLN A 144 -11.62 -18.43 13.76
C GLN A 144 -10.67 -17.98 14.88
N SER A 145 -10.23 -18.95 15.68
CA SER A 145 -9.31 -18.71 16.79
C SER A 145 -7.86 -18.56 16.31
N THR A 146 -6.99 -18.09 17.19
CA THR A 146 -5.54 -18.05 16.95
C THR A 146 -4.98 -19.45 16.64
N GLY A 147 -5.45 -20.50 17.32
CA GLY A 147 -4.98 -21.87 17.12
C GLY A 147 -5.36 -22.52 15.78
N GLU A 148 -6.30 -21.94 15.04
CA GLU A 148 -6.74 -22.43 13.73
C GLU A 148 -5.91 -21.91 12.56
N TRP A 149 -4.75 -21.33 12.83
CA TRP A 149 -3.88 -20.67 11.85
C TRP A 149 -3.53 -21.54 10.64
N ASN A 150 -3.50 -22.86 10.77
CA ASN A 150 -3.26 -23.77 9.66
C ASN A 150 -4.29 -23.63 8.52
N ASN A 151 -5.47 -23.11 8.79
CA ASN A 151 -6.51 -22.89 7.78
C ASN A 151 -6.10 -21.84 6.74
N GLY A 152 -5.21 -20.92 7.12
CA GLY A 152 -4.62 -19.92 6.22
C GLY A 152 -3.86 -20.53 5.05
N ALA A 153 -3.35 -21.76 5.19
CA ALA A 153 -2.62 -22.44 4.12
C ALA A 153 -3.46 -22.66 2.85
N SER A 154 -4.79 -22.61 2.95
CA SER A 154 -5.67 -22.65 1.78
C SER A 154 -5.45 -21.50 0.79
N LEU A 155 -4.84 -20.39 1.21
CA LEU A 155 -4.48 -19.28 0.34
C LEU A 155 -3.24 -19.57 -0.52
N ASN A 156 -2.37 -20.47 -0.07
CA ASN A 156 -1.14 -20.80 -0.81
C ASN A 156 -1.42 -21.42 -2.19
N SER A 157 -2.58 -22.02 -2.37
CA SER A 157 -3.02 -22.61 -3.64
C SER A 157 -4.19 -21.89 -4.30
N ASN A 158 -4.69 -20.80 -3.73
CA ASN A 158 -5.86 -20.07 -4.22
C ASN A 158 -5.60 -18.58 -4.30
N LEU A 159 -5.02 -18.17 -5.43
CA LEU A 159 -4.64 -16.77 -5.66
C LEU A 159 -5.82 -15.79 -5.58
N SER A 160 -6.99 -16.15 -6.12
CA SER A 160 -8.16 -15.26 -6.06
C SER A 160 -8.68 -15.08 -4.64
N ALA A 161 -8.64 -16.14 -3.80
CA ALA A 161 -8.99 -16.01 -2.39
C ALA A 161 -7.95 -15.18 -1.62
N ASP A 162 -6.67 -15.34 -1.95
CA ASP A 162 -5.57 -14.57 -1.35
C ASP A 162 -5.75 -13.07 -1.62
N ILE A 163 -6.01 -12.68 -2.88
CA ILE A 163 -6.30 -11.29 -3.28
C ILE A 163 -7.58 -10.78 -2.61
N SER A 164 -8.65 -11.59 -2.56
CA SER A 164 -9.89 -11.19 -1.91
C SER A 164 -9.70 -10.89 -0.43
N CYS A 165 -8.97 -11.73 0.31
CA CYS A 165 -8.64 -11.48 1.72
C CYS A 165 -7.79 -10.21 1.89
N LEU A 166 -6.82 -9.98 1.00
CA LEU A 166 -6.00 -8.77 1.00
C LEU A 166 -6.88 -7.53 0.89
N HIS A 167 -7.75 -7.47 -0.12
CA HIS A 167 -8.64 -6.32 -0.35
C HIS A 167 -9.64 -6.11 0.80
N GLN A 168 -10.20 -7.18 1.37
CA GLN A 168 -11.08 -7.07 2.54
C GLN A 168 -10.34 -6.44 3.74
N SER A 169 -9.09 -6.84 3.97
CA SER A 169 -8.29 -6.28 5.06
C SER A 169 -7.89 -4.82 4.82
N GLN A 170 -7.56 -4.45 3.59
CA GLN A 170 -7.28 -3.07 3.18
C GLN A 170 -8.50 -2.18 3.37
N ASN A 171 -9.66 -2.61 2.86
CA ASN A 171 -10.90 -1.84 2.93
C ASN A 171 -11.41 -1.65 4.35
N SER A 172 -11.23 -2.66 5.22
CA SER A 172 -11.75 -2.60 6.59
C SER A 172 -10.94 -1.69 7.52
N ASN A 173 -9.67 -1.47 7.23
CA ASN A 173 -8.76 -0.70 8.10
C ASN A 173 -8.38 0.67 7.50
N GLY A 174 -8.58 0.87 6.20
CA GLY A 174 -7.91 1.91 5.45
C GLY A 174 -6.41 1.65 5.30
N MET A 175 -5.82 2.15 4.23
CA MET A 175 -4.46 1.76 3.81
C MET A 175 -3.39 1.99 4.88
N ASN A 176 -3.41 3.12 5.59
CA ASN A 176 -2.37 3.39 6.59
C ASN A 176 -2.37 2.37 7.72
N THR A 177 -3.55 2.06 8.26
CA THR A 177 -3.71 1.07 9.34
C THR A 177 -3.48 -0.35 8.82
N TRP A 178 -3.86 -0.63 7.55
CA TRP A 178 -3.59 -1.91 6.92
C TRP A 178 -2.08 -2.21 6.86
N PHE A 179 -1.25 -1.27 6.45
CA PHE A 179 0.21 -1.44 6.47
C PHE A 179 0.73 -1.82 7.87
N GLY A 180 0.18 -1.18 8.91
CA GLY A 180 0.50 -1.52 10.29
C GLY A 180 0.11 -2.95 10.64
N GLY A 181 -1.13 -3.33 10.36
CA GLY A 181 -1.66 -4.66 10.63
C GLY A 181 -0.94 -5.75 9.82
N HIS A 182 -0.66 -5.48 8.55
CA HIS A 182 0.07 -6.39 7.69
C HIS A 182 1.49 -6.65 8.22
N ARG A 183 2.18 -5.60 8.64
CA ARG A 183 3.56 -5.67 9.15
C ARG A 183 3.64 -6.26 10.56
N ASN A 184 2.82 -5.79 11.50
CA ASN A 184 2.95 -6.07 12.94
C ASN A 184 1.64 -6.54 13.62
N GLY A 185 0.67 -7.04 12.87
CA GLY A 185 -0.59 -7.55 13.39
C GLY A 185 -1.35 -6.51 14.22
N GLN A 186 -1.94 -6.94 15.36
CA GLN A 186 -2.71 -6.05 16.25
C GLN A 186 -1.90 -4.85 16.75
N THR A 187 -0.63 -5.06 17.07
CA THR A 187 0.26 -3.99 17.57
C THR A 187 0.45 -2.91 16.50
N GLY A 188 0.60 -3.31 15.24
CA GLY A 188 0.72 -2.38 14.12
C GLY A 188 -0.58 -1.62 13.83
N ILE A 189 -1.74 -2.26 13.99
CA ILE A 189 -3.04 -1.57 13.89
C ILE A 189 -3.14 -0.47 14.95
N ASN A 190 -2.74 -0.76 16.17
CA ASN A 190 -2.82 0.18 17.29
C ASN A 190 -1.79 1.33 17.16
N ASN A 191 -0.68 1.11 16.47
CA ASN A 191 0.36 2.11 16.23
C ASN A 191 0.92 2.01 14.79
N PRO A 192 0.19 2.50 13.78
CA PRO A 192 0.53 2.30 12.37
C PRO A 192 1.66 3.19 11.84
N ASN A 193 2.19 4.10 12.65
CA ASN A 193 3.18 5.10 12.21
C ASN A 193 4.59 4.90 12.80
N THR A 194 4.95 3.67 13.16
CA THR A 194 6.32 3.37 13.58
C THR A 194 7.31 3.48 12.42
N GLY A 195 8.60 3.69 12.73
CA GLY A 195 9.65 3.78 11.70
C GLY A 195 9.73 2.53 10.82
N ASP A 196 9.51 1.34 11.39
CA ASP A 196 9.50 0.06 10.69
C ASP A 196 8.33 -0.02 9.70
N ILE A 197 7.12 0.32 10.13
CA ILE A 197 5.92 0.32 9.28
C ILE A 197 6.04 1.37 8.17
N ASN A 198 6.50 2.58 8.49
CA ASN A 198 6.73 3.63 7.50
C ASN A 198 7.79 3.24 6.47
N GLY A 199 8.85 2.55 6.90
CA GLY A 199 9.85 1.99 6.01
C GLY A 199 9.28 0.94 5.05
N TYR A 200 8.48 0.02 5.56
CA TYR A 200 7.78 -0.99 4.76
C TYR A 200 6.84 -0.32 3.73
N LYS A 201 6.01 0.60 4.18
CA LYS A 201 5.10 1.39 3.34
C LYS A 201 5.85 2.12 2.22
N ALA A 202 6.96 2.81 2.54
CA ALA A 202 7.79 3.50 1.55
C ALA A 202 8.38 2.53 0.52
N ALA A 203 8.77 1.32 0.94
CA ALA A 203 9.29 0.28 0.06
C ALA A 203 8.22 -0.24 -0.92
N VAL A 204 7.01 -0.52 -0.44
CA VAL A 204 5.87 -0.93 -1.28
C VAL A 204 5.57 0.15 -2.32
N TYR A 205 5.43 1.41 -1.89
CA TYR A 205 5.15 2.51 -2.81
C TYR A 205 6.26 2.72 -3.83
N ARG A 206 7.53 2.55 -3.42
CA ARG A 206 8.66 2.60 -4.36
C ARG A 206 8.53 1.55 -5.47
N ILE A 207 8.17 0.31 -5.14
CA ILE A 207 7.97 -0.76 -6.13
C ILE A 207 6.76 -0.45 -7.01
N ARG A 208 5.63 -0.02 -6.44
CA ARG A 208 4.43 0.42 -7.17
C ARG A 208 4.78 1.49 -8.21
N ASP A 209 5.53 2.49 -7.81
CA ASP A 209 5.92 3.60 -8.68
C ASP A 209 6.80 3.14 -9.85
N GLN A 210 7.69 2.17 -9.60
CA GLN A 210 8.48 1.56 -10.69
C GLN A 210 7.61 0.76 -11.67
N LEU A 211 6.60 0.05 -11.15
CA LEU A 211 5.64 -0.69 -11.98
C LEU A 211 4.83 0.26 -12.87
N ASN A 212 4.41 1.40 -12.33
CA ASN A 212 3.59 2.38 -13.06
C ASN A 212 4.36 3.23 -14.08
N ARG A 213 5.70 3.31 -14.00
CA ARG A 213 6.52 4.10 -14.93
C ARG A 213 6.41 3.68 -16.39
N ASN A 214 6.19 2.41 -16.62
CA ASN A 214 6.07 1.87 -17.98
C ASN A 214 5.11 0.68 -17.92
N SER A 215 4.09 0.70 -18.76
CA SER A 215 3.10 -0.39 -18.85
C SER A 215 3.74 -1.77 -19.09
N SER A 216 4.90 -1.83 -19.76
CA SER A 216 5.64 -3.08 -19.92
C SER A 216 6.10 -3.68 -18.59
N ASN A 217 6.30 -2.87 -17.54
CA ASN A 217 6.69 -3.35 -16.21
C ASN A 217 5.61 -4.23 -15.55
N LEU A 218 4.37 -4.12 -16.02
CA LEU A 218 3.25 -4.92 -15.53
C LEU A 218 3.19 -6.33 -16.16
N SER A 219 4.05 -6.62 -17.15
CA SER A 219 4.03 -7.89 -17.88
C SER A 219 5.41 -8.43 -18.25
N ASN A 220 6.48 -7.68 -18.02
CA ASN A 220 7.85 -8.14 -18.24
C ASN A 220 8.41 -8.91 -17.04
N ASP A 221 9.56 -9.53 -17.22
CA ASP A 221 10.25 -10.34 -16.20
C ASP A 221 11.05 -9.52 -15.18
N ILE A 222 10.97 -8.18 -15.21
CA ILE A 222 11.71 -7.32 -14.29
C ILE A 222 11.06 -7.38 -12.90
N ARG A 223 11.86 -7.74 -11.90
CA ARG A 223 11.54 -7.61 -10.48
C ARG A 223 12.14 -6.32 -9.94
N PHE A 224 11.31 -5.49 -9.32
CA PHE A 224 11.77 -4.37 -8.50
C PHE A 224 11.86 -4.84 -7.05
N TRP A 225 12.85 -4.35 -6.33
CA TRP A 225 13.07 -4.72 -4.93
C TRP A 225 13.53 -3.53 -4.09
N VAL A 226 13.27 -3.60 -2.81
CA VAL A 226 13.77 -2.71 -1.76
C VAL A 226 14.22 -3.59 -0.60
N ASP A 227 15.37 -3.26 -0.01
CA ASP A 227 15.95 -3.98 1.12
C ASP A 227 15.26 -3.57 2.43
N VAL A 228 14.12 -4.21 2.73
CA VAL A 228 13.36 -3.99 3.96
C VAL A 228 13.81 -4.99 5.01
N ARG A 229 14.05 -4.51 6.23
CA ARG A 229 14.45 -5.39 7.33
C ARG A 229 13.34 -6.42 7.60
N PRO A 230 13.64 -7.73 7.62
CA PRO A 230 12.68 -8.76 8.03
C PRO A 230 12.26 -8.58 9.51
N ILE A 231 11.06 -9.03 9.84
CA ILE A 231 10.51 -9.07 11.21
C ILE A 231 10.23 -10.52 11.63
#